data_77b3d8a396f673b558de2d38101a6fb5
#
_entry.id   77b3d8a396f673b558de2d38101a6fb5
#
_cell.length_a   1.000
_cell.length_b   1.000
_cell.length_c   1.000
_cell.angle_alpha   90.00
_cell.angle_beta   90.00
_cell.angle_gamma   90.00
#
_symmetry.space_group_name_H-M   'P 1'
#
loop_
_entity.id
_entity.type
_entity.pdbx_description
1 polymer ?
#
loop_
_entity_poly.entity_id
_entity_poly.type
_entity_poly.pdbx_seq_one_letter_code
_entity_poly.pdbx_strand_id
1 'polypeptide(L)'
;MADKRLRTFMFSLQAQAARRRKLLLQQAFLINAIARRRSVILVCCLITILLTSTGASALRSCRRLHRNLGWWDTIWRTYSDARFKKTFRISRATFQYIVNKISGDLHRQIVAEDPISPECRLGICLYRLGRGDYYYTISEMTGFGLSTISTIVLEVCEAIVKHLWAECVTHHFPKDEAEFKEKMLDFEELWQFPCCWGGVDGCHIPIKALKV
;
A
#
# COMPACT_ATOMS: atom_id res chain seq x y z
N MET A 1 -31.91 19.49 78.35
CA MET A 1 -32.22 18.76 77.08
C MET A 1 -31.48 19.29 75.86
N ALA A 2 -31.20 20.59 75.69
CA ALA A 2 -30.48 21.20 74.53
C ALA A 2 -29.03 20.72 74.38
N ASP A 3 -28.29 20.60 75.51
CA ASP A 3 -26.89 20.19 75.48
C ASP A 3 -26.69 18.75 74.97
N LYS A 4 -27.57 17.82 75.25
CA LYS A 4 -27.51 16.45 74.78
C LYS A 4 -27.76 16.35 73.24
N ARG A 5 -28.65 17.19 72.72
CA ARG A 5 -28.93 17.27 71.25
C ARG A 5 -27.70 17.88 70.50
N LEU A 6 -27.10 18.89 71.07
CA LEU A 6 -25.91 19.52 70.46
C LEU A 6 -24.72 18.57 70.41
N ARG A 7 -24.48 17.78 71.45
CA ARG A 7 -23.42 16.75 71.45
C ARG A 7 -23.68 15.66 70.41
N THR A 8 -24.89 15.18 70.27
CA THR A 8 -25.25 14.17 69.28
C THR A 8 -25.08 14.72 67.87
N PHE A 9 -25.44 15.97 67.61
CA PHE A 9 -25.25 16.65 66.34
C PHE A 9 -23.78 16.83 65.98
N MET A 10 -22.95 17.29 66.93
CA MET A 10 -21.51 17.42 66.74
C MET A 10 -20.84 16.06 66.44
N PHE A 11 -21.26 15.01 67.14
CA PHE A 11 -20.76 13.66 66.89
C PHE A 11 -21.14 13.14 65.51
N SER A 12 -22.35 13.43 65.03
CA SER A 12 -22.79 13.08 63.69
C SER A 12 -21.98 13.82 62.61
N LEU A 13 -21.70 15.10 62.80
CA LEU A 13 -20.87 15.90 61.89
C LEU A 13 -19.44 15.38 61.85
N GLN A 14 -18.84 15.04 63.01
CA GLN A 14 -17.51 14.46 63.03
C GLN A 14 -17.46 13.10 62.35
N ALA A 15 -18.48 12.26 62.52
CA ALA A 15 -18.59 10.97 61.84
C ALA A 15 -18.74 11.13 60.33
N GLN A 16 -19.50 12.12 59.88
CA GLN A 16 -19.61 12.43 58.43
C GLN A 16 -18.31 12.96 57.86
N ALA A 17 -17.63 13.84 58.56
CA ALA A 17 -16.30 14.36 58.16
C ALA A 17 -15.26 13.22 58.05
N ALA A 18 -15.25 12.32 59.04
CA ALA A 18 -14.36 11.15 59.00
C ALA A 18 -14.66 10.21 57.83
N ARG A 19 -15.96 9.96 57.52
CA ARG A 19 -16.35 9.19 56.35
C ARG A 19 -15.90 9.86 55.04
N ARG A 20 -16.12 11.17 54.89
CA ARG A 20 -15.66 11.93 53.69
C ARG A 20 -14.16 11.85 53.57
N ARG A 21 -13.40 12.03 54.64
CA ARG A 21 -11.94 11.93 54.62
C ARG A 21 -11.45 10.55 54.19
N LYS A 22 -12.07 9.47 54.66
CA LYS A 22 -11.79 8.10 54.26
C LYS A 22 -12.04 7.89 52.76
N LEU A 23 -13.16 8.42 52.25
CA LEU A 23 -13.52 8.32 50.82
C LEU A 23 -12.51 9.05 49.93
N LEU A 24 -12.10 10.25 50.31
CA LEU A 24 -11.09 11.03 49.61
C LEU A 24 -9.71 10.32 49.55
N LEU A 25 -9.32 9.70 50.69
CA LEU A 25 -8.09 8.90 50.69
C LEU A 25 -8.18 7.66 49.79
N GLN A 26 -9.31 7.00 49.75
CA GLN A 26 -9.52 5.88 48.82
C GLN A 26 -9.48 6.33 47.35
N GLN A 27 -10.11 7.47 47.02
CA GLN A 27 -10.04 8.04 45.69
C GLN A 27 -8.62 8.44 45.30
N ALA A 28 -7.88 9.10 46.20
CA ALA A 28 -6.50 9.46 45.95
C ALA A 28 -5.57 8.24 45.72
N PHE A 29 -5.81 7.16 46.48
CA PHE A 29 -5.10 5.89 46.29
C PHE A 29 -5.36 5.28 44.94
N LEU A 30 -6.65 5.25 44.50
CA LEU A 30 -7.06 4.75 43.18
C LEU A 30 -6.45 5.57 42.05
N ILE A 31 -6.49 6.91 42.16
CA ILE A 31 -5.88 7.81 41.17
C ILE A 31 -4.38 7.55 41.05
N ASN A 32 -3.68 7.42 42.18
CA ASN A 32 -2.26 7.11 42.19
C ASN A 32 -1.94 5.72 41.63
N ALA A 33 -2.80 4.72 41.87
CA ALA A 33 -2.63 3.39 41.31
C ALA A 33 -2.82 3.40 39.77
N ILE A 34 -3.80 4.15 39.27
CA ILE A 34 -4.02 4.33 37.82
C ILE A 34 -2.86 5.09 37.18
N ALA A 35 -2.37 6.16 37.83
CA ALA A 35 -1.23 6.93 37.34
C ALA A 35 0.04 6.07 37.24
N ARG A 36 0.31 5.25 38.26
CA ARG A 36 1.46 4.31 38.25
C ARG A 36 1.34 3.28 37.11
N ARG A 37 0.13 2.70 36.89
CA ARG A 37 -0.10 1.77 35.78
C ARG A 37 0.13 2.43 34.41
N ARG A 38 -0.35 3.67 34.22
CA ARG A 38 -0.10 4.43 32.98
C ARG A 38 1.40 4.71 32.78
N SER A 39 2.11 5.08 33.82
CA SER A 39 3.56 5.30 33.74
C SER A 39 4.31 4.02 33.38
N VAL A 40 3.96 2.88 33.94
CA VAL A 40 4.55 1.58 33.59
C VAL A 40 4.27 1.22 32.13
N ILE A 41 3.04 1.40 31.66
CA ILE A 41 2.67 1.15 30.27
C ILE A 41 3.49 2.06 29.32
N LEU A 42 3.59 3.36 29.63
CA LEU A 42 4.40 4.30 28.83
C LEU A 42 5.87 3.90 28.77
N VAL A 43 6.44 3.49 29.91
CA VAL A 43 7.85 3.02 29.97
C VAL A 43 8.00 1.74 29.14
N CYS A 44 7.07 0.78 29.26
CA CYS A 44 7.10 -0.43 28.43
C CYS A 44 6.97 -0.10 26.95
N CYS A 45 6.08 0.82 26.55
CA CYS A 45 5.95 1.28 25.17
C CYS A 45 7.23 1.96 24.66
N LEU A 46 7.86 2.81 25.49
CA LEU A 46 9.12 3.44 25.14
C LEU A 46 10.26 2.42 24.99
N ILE A 47 10.34 1.43 25.89
CA ILE A 47 11.31 0.33 25.80
C ILE A 47 11.06 -0.49 24.53
N THR A 48 9.81 -0.83 24.19
CA THR A 48 9.49 -1.55 22.96
C THR A 48 9.83 -0.73 21.72
N ILE A 49 9.54 0.57 21.70
CA ILE A 49 9.92 1.48 20.61
C ILE A 49 11.45 1.56 20.50
N LEU A 50 12.18 1.71 21.62
CA LEU A 50 13.64 1.72 21.63
C LEU A 50 14.21 0.38 21.14
N LEU A 51 13.69 -0.75 21.59
CA LEU A 51 14.13 -2.08 21.16
C LEU A 51 13.82 -2.33 19.69
N THR A 52 12.71 -1.79 19.16
CA THR A 52 12.36 -1.88 17.73
C THR A 52 13.14 -0.88 16.88
N SER A 53 13.48 0.30 17.42
CA SER A 53 14.28 1.30 16.71
C SER A 53 15.79 0.99 16.75
N THR A 54 16.27 0.37 17.80
CA THR A 54 17.60 -0.24 17.83
C THR A 54 17.58 -1.58 17.11
N GLY A 55 16.58 -1.78 16.23
CA GLY A 55 16.46 -2.97 15.43
C GLY A 55 17.84 -3.39 14.98
N ALA A 56 18.42 -4.35 15.68
CA ALA A 56 19.48 -5.15 15.14
C ALA A 56 18.95 -5.60 13.79
N SER A 57 19.31 -4.88 12.73
CA SER A 57 19.04 -5.31 11.38
C SER A 57 19.67 -6.70 11.37
N ALA A 58 18.81 -7.71 11.45
CA ALA A 58 19.25 -9.11 11.47
C ALA A 58 20.23 -9.18 10.31
N LEU A 59 21.51 -9.38 10.62
CA LEU A 59 22.57 -9.48 9.63
C LEU A 59 22.06 -10.50 8.64
N ARG A 60 21.66 -10.07 7.45
CA ARG A 60 21.12 -10.96 6.45
C ARG A 60 22.16 -12.01 6.20
N SER A 61 21.85 -13.25 6.46
CA SER A 61 22.76 -14.40 6.26
C SER A 61 23.21 -14.50 4.81
N CYS A 62 22.40 -13.98 3.87
CA CYS A 62 22.76 -13.80 2.48
C CYS A 62 22.52 -12.32 2.13
N ARG A 63 23.58 -11.57 1.92
CA ARG A 63 23.50 -10.13 1.65
C ARG A 63 22.85 -9.81 0.32
N ARG A 64 22.95 -10.67 -0.73
CA ARG A 64 22.41 -10.43 -2.07
C ARG A 64 22.21 -11.73 -2.83
N LEU A 65 21.05 -11.86 -3.47
CA LEU A 65 20.90 -12.73 -4.62
C LEU A 65 21.82 -12.20 -5.73
N HIS A 66 22.41 -13.08 -6.51
CA HIS A 66 23.16 -12.65 -7.69
C HIS A 66 22.21 -12.01 -8.68
N ARG A 67 22.36 -10.70 -8.92
CA ARG A 67 21.49 -9.96 -9.84
C ARG A 67 21.75 -10.37 -11.27
N ASN A 68 20.73 -10.79 -11.96
CA ASN A 68 20.79 -11.02 -13.40
C ASN A 68 20.46 -9.70 -14.13
N LEU A 69 21.40 -8.77 -14.13
CA LEU A 69 21.24 -7.48 -14.82
C LEU A 69 21.02 -7.66 -16.34
N GLY A 70 21.52 -8.76 -16.92
CA GLY A 70 21.30 -9.12 -18.32
C GLY A 70 19.94 -9.72 -18.64
N TRP A 71 19.07 -9.96 -17.64
CA TRP A 71 17.76 -10.56 -17.86
C TRP A 71 16.93 -9.78 -18.88
N TRP A 72 16.83 -8.46 -18.71
CA TRP A 72 16.06 -7.60 -19.60
C TRP A 72 16.70 -7.51 -20.99
N ASP A 73 18.01 -7.32 -21.07
CA ASP A 73 18.73 -7.26 -22.33
C ASP A 73 18.60 -8.55 -23.13
N THR A 74 18.64 -9.68 -22.47
CA THR A 74 18.42 -10.99 -23.08
C THR A 74 17.02 -11.06 -23.68
N ILE A 75 15.97 -10.69 -22.94
CA ILE A 75 14.59 -10.67 -23.44
C ILE A 75 14.48 -9.73 -24.65
N TRP A 76 15.00 -8.52 -24.50
CA TRP A 76 14.90 -7.50 -25.55
C TRP A 76 15.55 -7.95 -26.86
N ARG A 77 16.69 -8.64 -26.80
CA ARG A 77 17.42 -9.10 -27.98
C ARG A 77 16.92 -10.42 -28.56
N THR A 78 16.51 -11.35 -27.71
CA THR A 78 16.24 -12.74 -28.15
C THR A 78 14.77 -13.04 -28.41
N TYR A 79 13.83 -12.26 -27.86
CA TYR A 79 12.41 -12.53 -28.07
C TYR A 79 12.00 -12.02 -29.46
N SER A 80 11.28 -12.87 -30.23
CA SER A 80 10.51 -12.40 -31.37
C SER A 80 9.35 -11.49 -30.93
N ASP A 81 8.83 -10.65 -31.83
CA ASP A 81 7.71 -9.75 -31.50
C ASP A 81 6.46 -10.51 -31.04
N ALA A 82 6.22 -11.67 -31.64
CA ALA A 82 5.12 -12.56 -31.24
C ALA A 82 5.32 -13.08 -29.81
N ARG A 83 6.54 -13.49 -29.44
CA ARG A 83 6.89 -13.95 -28.11
C ARG A 83 6.81 -12.81 -27.09
N PHE A 84 7.31 -11.63 -27.47
CA PHE A 84 7.26 -10.44 -26.65
C PHE A 84 5.80 -10.06 -26.31
N LYS A 85 4.94 -9.96 -27.33
CA LYS A 85 3.52 -9.67 -27.17
C LYS A 85 2.80 -10.74 -26.34
N LYS A 86 3.13 -12.01 -26.51
CA LYS A 86 2.58 -13.10 -25.68
C LYS A 86 2.98 -12.98 -24.21
N THR A 87 4.22 -12.54 -23.94
CA THR A 87 4.77 -12.44 -22.58
C THR A 87 4.27 -11.20 -21.84
N PHE A 88 4.33 -10.04 -22.49
CA PHE A 88 4.03 -8.74 -21.87
C PHE A 88 2.65 -8.20 -22.20
N ARG A 89 1.90 -8.86 -23.09
CA ARG A 89 0.57 -8.49 -23.56
C ARG A 89 0.50 -7.18 -24.34
N ILE A 90 1.62 -6.57 -24.64
CA ILE A 90 1.72 -5.34 -25.46
C ILE A 90 2.79 -5.51 -26.56
N SER A 91 2.73 -4.65 -27.58
CA SER A 91 3.76 -4.58 -28.62
C SER A 91 5.03 -3.89 -28.10
N ARG A 92 6.19 -4.09 -28.80
CA ARG A 92 7.42 -3.36 -28.47
C ARG A 92 7.25 -1.85 -28.64
N ALA A 93 6.51 -1.42 -29.66
CA ALA A 93 6.24 0.00 -29.90
C ALA A 93 5.45 0.61 -28.73
N THR A 94 4.41 -0.07 -28.27
CA THR A 94 3.64 0.34 -27.09
C THR A 94 4.49 0.34 -25.82
N PHE A 95 5.36 -0.66 -25.66
CA PHE A 95 6.30 -0.72 -24.54
C PHE A 95 7.22 0.52 -24.52
N GLN A 96 7.85 0.84 -25.64
CA GLN A 96 8.75 1.98 -25.76
C GLN A 96 8.01 3.31 -25.53
N TYR A 97 6.80 3.43 -26.03
CA TYR A 97 5.94 4.59 -25.78
C TYR A 97 5.70 4.79 -24.27
N ILE A 98 5.34 3.72 -23.54
CA ILE A 98 5.13 3.78 -22.11
C ILE A 98 6.43 4.17 -21.39
N VAL A 99 7.56 3.52 -21.71
CA VAL A 99 8.88 3.87 -21.13
C VAL A 99 9.16 5.36 -21.27
N ASN A 100 9.01 5.91 -22.48
CA ASN A 100 9.29 7.31 -22.74
C ASN A 100 8.43 8.26 -21.88
N LYS A 101 7.18 7.87 -21.57
CA LYS A 101 6.28 8.66 -20.74
C LYS A 101 6.62 8.62 -19.24
N ILE A 102 7.05 7.46 -18.72
CA ILE A 102 7.23 7.23 -17.29
C ILE A 102 8.68 7.22 -16.80
N SER A 103 9.66 7.24 -17.72
CA SER A 103 11.09 7.13 -17.38
C SER A 103 11.55 8.19 -16.38
N GLY A 104 11.01 9.41 -16.46
CA GLY A 104 11.36 10.51 -15.57
C GLY A 104 11.08 10.20 -14.10
N ASP A 105 9.93 9.56 -13.81
CA ASP A 105 9.56 9.19 -12.44
C ASP A 105 10.31 7.95 -11.93
N LEU A 106 10.78 7.11 -12.85
CA LEU A 106 11.48 5.87 -12.51
C LEU A 106 13.00 6.00 -12.44
N HIS A 107 13.54 7.13 -12.86
CA HIS A 107 14.98 7.37 -12.82
C HIS A 107 15.45 7.56 -11.38
N ARG A 108 16.46 6.76 -10.97
CA ARG A 108 17.06 6.90 -9.64
C ARG A 108 18.51 7.31 -9.78
N GLN A 109 18.93 8.23 -8.93
CA GLN A 109 20.35 8.56 -8.80
C GLN A 109 21.10 7.39 -8.15
N ILE A 110 22.33 7.17 -8.58
CA ILE A 110 23.24 6.15 -8.04
C ILE A 110 23.58 6.53 -6.60
N VAL A 111 23.20 5.68 -5.63
CA VAL A 111 23.54 5.90 -4.22
C VAL A 111 24.58 4.90 -3.74
N ALA A 112 24.39 3.61 -4.00
CA ALA A 112 25.29 2.55 -3.54
C ALA A 112 25.38 1.36 -4.51
N GLU A 113 24.49 1.25 -5.47
CA GLU A 113 24.39 0.13 -6.42
C GLU A 113 23.89 0.62 -7.78
N ASP A 114 24.24 -0.10 -8.83
CA ASP A 114 23.73 0.18 -10.17
C ASP A 114 22.20 0.21 -10.18
N PRO A 115 21.58 1.33 -10.59
CA PRO A 115 20.16 1.46 -10.62
C PRO A 115 19.55 0.52 -11.67
N ILE A 116 18.39 -0.03 -11.33
CA ILE A 116 17.60 -0.84 -12.27
C ILE A 116 17.00 0.12 -13.29
N SER A 117 17.24 -0.12 -14.59
CA SER A 117 16.77 0.76 -15.66
C SER A 117 15.23 0.84 -15.70
N PRO A 118 14.66 1.97 -16.18
CA PRO A 118 13.21 2.13 -16.33
C PRO A 118 12.58 1.03 -17.19
N GLU A 119 13.27 0.59 -18.25
CA GLU A 119 12.83 -0.48 -19.14
C GLU A 119 12.73 -1.82 -18.39
N CYS A 120 13.75 -2.15 -17.61
CA CYS A 120 13.74 -3.37 -16.79
C CYS A 120 12.62 -3.32 -15.74
N ARG A 121 12.39 -2.17 -15.11
CA ARG A 121 11.33 -1.96 -14.12
C ARG A 121 9.94 -2.13 -14.76
N LEU A 122 9.71 -1.51 -15.92
CA LEU A 122 8.47 -1.70 -16.69
C LEU A 122 8.31 -3.17 -17.09
N GLY A 123 9.37 -3.81 -17.58
CA GLY A 123 9.37 -5.23 -17.93
C GLY A 123 8.95 -6.13 -16.76
N ILE A 124 9.49 -5.91 -15.57
CA ILE A 124 9.13 -6.64 -14.34
C ILE A 124 7.64 -6.43 -14.00
N CYS A 125 7.18 -5.19 -14.03
CA CYS A 125 5.79 -4.85 -13.74
C CYS A 125 4.83 -5.53 -14.73
N LEU A 126 5.07 -5.39 -16.02
CA LEU A 126 4.22 -6.00 -17.05
C LEU A 126 4.27 -7.54 -17.01
N TYR A 127 5.42 -8.12 -16.69
CA TYR A 127 5.52 -9.57 -16.50
C TYR A 127 4.62 -10.03 -15.35
N ARG A 128 4.61 -9.30 -14.24
CA ARG A 128 3.73 -9.57 -13.10
C ARG A 128 2.26 -9.41 -13.46
N LEU A 129 1.89 -8.31 -14.10
CA LEU A 129 0.50 -8.00 -14.45
C LEU A 129 -0.03 -8.93 -15.56
N GLY A 130 0.79 -9.21 -16.57
CA GLY A 130 0.38 -10.00 -17.74
C GLY A 130 0.27 -11.50 -17.49
N ARG A 131 1.00 -12.03 -16.49
CA ARG A 131 1.04 -13.46 -16.19
C ARG A 131 0.47 -13.83 -14.84
N GLY A 132 0.38 -12.89 -13.91
CA GLY A 132 -0.07 -13.17 -12.54
C GLY A 132 0.96 -13.94 -11.70
N ASP A 133 2.21 -14.09 -12.16
CA ASP A 133 3.25 -14.85 -11.46
C ASP A 133 3.58 -14.24 -10.08
N TYR A 134 3.93 -15.09 -9.14
CA TYR A 134 4.31 -14.65 -7.80
C TYR A 134 5.60 -13.83 -7.82
N TYR A 135 5.73 -12.88 -6.91
CA TYR A 135 6.96 -12.09 -6.74
C TYR A 135 8.20 -12.96 -6.52
N TYR A 136 8.03 -14.14 -5.88
CA TYR A 136 9.10 -15.09 -5.68
C TYR A 136 9.67 -15.62 -7.01
N THR A 137 8.81 -16.02 -7.94
CA THR A 137 9.22 -16.49 -9.27
C THR A 137 10.00 -15.43 -10.03
N ILE A 138 9.54 -14.18 -9.95
CA ILE A 138 10.22 -13.04 -10.58
C ILE A 138 11.57 -12.78 -9.90
N SER A 139 11.63 -12.93 -8.57
CA SER A 139 12.87 -12.81 -7.80
C SER A 139 13.92 -13.84 -8.23
N GLU A 140 13.54 -15.10 -8.39
CA GLU A 140 14.41 -16.17 -8.86
C GLU A 140 14.95 -15.90 -10.28
N MET A 141 14.12 -15.36 -11.18
CA MET A 141 14.53 -15.06 -12.56
C MET A 141 15.46 -13.86 -12.65
N THR A 142 15.21 -12.83 -11.87
CA THR A 142 15.89 -11.54 -11.98
C THR A 142 17.02 -11.37 -10.97
N GLY A 143 17.02 -12.16 -9.89
CA GLY A 143 17.91 -12.00 -8.74
C GLY A 143 17.63 -10.74 -7.90
N PHE A 144 16.51 -10.05 -8.13
CA PHE A 144 16.10 -8.92 -7.28
C PHE A 144 15.36 -9.41 -6.05
N GLY A 145 15.55 -8.72 -4.91
CA GLY A 145 14.84 -9.05 -3.67
C GLY A 145 13.32 -8.87 -3.80
N LEU A 146 12.54 -9.68 -3.08
CA LEU A 146 11.07 -9.64 -3.08
C LEU A 146 10.51 -8.24 -2.80
N SER A 147 11.09 -7.55 -1.80
CA SER A 147 10.70 -6.17 -1.48
C SER A 147 10.97 -5.22 -2.63
N THR A 148 12.11 -5.37 -3.31
CA THR A 148 12.47 -4.55 -4.47
C THR A 148 11.46 -4.75 -5.61
N ILE A 149 11.08 -5.98 -5.92
CA ILE A 149 10.09 -6.28 -6.96
C ILE A 149 8.73 -5.70 -6.61
N SER A 150 8.28 -5.86 -5.36
CA SER A 150 7.01 -5.28 -4.91
C SER A 150 7.00 -3.75 -5.06
N THR A 151 8.08 -3.09 -4.65
CA THR A 151 8.25 -1.64 -4.79
C THR A 151 8.25 -1.22 -6.27
N ILE A 152 8.99 -1.94 -7.13
CA ILE A 152 9.01 -1.67 -8.58
C ILE A 152 7.61 -1.74 -9.18
N VAL A 153 6.86 -2.79 -8.87
CA VAL A 153 5.50 -2.96 -9.42
C VAL A 153 4.59 -1.80 -9.02
N LEU A 154 4.61 -1.39 -7.75
CA LEU A 154 3.80 -0.27 -7.26
C LEU A 154 4.21 1.05 -7.92
N GLU A 155 5.49 1.38 -7.91
CA GLU A 155 6.00 2.64 -8.49
C GLU A 155 5.70 2.74 -10.00
N VAL A 156 5.83 1.64 -10.74
CA VAL A 156 5.50 1.62 -12.16
C VAL A 156 4.00 1.77 -12.38
N CYS A 157 3.15 1.12 -11.59
CA CYS A 157 1.69 1.30 -11.68
C CYS A 157 1.29 2.74 -11.38
N GLU A 158 1.85 3.35 -10.34
CA GLU A 158 1.60 4.76 -9.99
C GLU A 158 2.04 5.71 -11.13
N ALA A 159 3.22 5.48 -11.71
CA ALA A 159 3.71 6.26 -12.84
C ALA A 159 2.81 6.13 -14.08
N ILE A 160 2.36 4.91 -14.40
CA ILE A 160 1.42 4.67 -15.50
C ILE A 160 0.10 5.43 -15.26
N VAL A 161 -0.48 5.32 -14.09
CA VAL A 161 -1.72 6.02 -13.75
C VAL A 161 -1.52 7.53 -13.86
N LYS A 162 -0.43 8.06 -13.30
CA LYS A 162 -0.12 9.49 -13.32
C LYS A 162 -0.02 10.08 -14.73
N HIS A 163 0.67 9.38 -15.64
CA HIS A 163 0.99 9.92 -16.95
C HIS A 163 0.06 9.50 -18.09
N LEU A 164 -0.61 8.35 -17.95
CA LEU A 164 -1.40 7.78 -19.05
C LEU A 164 -2.90 7.73 -18.78
N TRP A 165 -3.35 7.86 -17.52
CA TRP A 165 -4.77 7.77 -17.20
C TRP A 165 -5.61 8.80 -17.95
N ALA A 166 -5.19 10.06 -17.95
CA ALA A 166 -5.92 11.11 -18.62
C ALA A 166 -6.03 10.85 -20.14
N GLU A 167 -4.94 10.42 -20.75
CA GLU A 167 -4.85 10.16 -22.18
C GLU A 167 -5.66 8.91 -22.58
N CYS A 168 -5.52 7.82 -21.83
CA CYS A 168 -6.09 6.53 -22.22
C CYS A 168 -7.53 6.32 -21.73
N VAL A 169 -7.93 7.00 -20.66
CA VAL A 169 -9.24 6.80 -20.04
C VAL A 169 -10.08 8.05 -20.13
N THR A 170 -9.65 9.15 -19.50
CA THR A 170 -10.47 10.35 -19.37
C THR A 170 -10.84 10.96 -20.72
N HIS A 171 -9.92 10.97 -21.69
CA HIS A 171 -10.19 11.53 -23.02
C HIS A 171 -11.10 10.65 -23.88
N HIS A 172 -11.25 9.38 -23.55
CA HIS A 172 -12.10 8.46 -24.30
C HIS A 172 -13.51 8.33 -23.73
N PHE A 173 -13.73 8.85 -22.52
CA PHE A 173 -15.07 8.93 -21.97
C PHE A 173 -15.80 10.12 -22.55
N PRO A 174 -17.05 9.97 -23.01
CA PRO A 174 -17.85 11.08 -23.50
C PRO A 174 -18.12 12.06 -22.36
N LYS A 175 -17.98 13.36 -22.66
CA LYS A 175 -18.07 14.45 -21.68
C LYS A 175 -19.42 15.13 -21.67
N ASP A 176 -20.11 15.07 -22.80
CA ASP A 176 -21.42 15.69 -23.00
C ASP A 176 -22.40 14.78 -23.74
N GLU A 177 -23.65 15.21 -23.82
CA GLU A 177 -24.73 14.44 -24.46
C GLU A 177 -24.48 14.23 -25.96
N ALA A 178 -23.80 15.16 -26.63
CA ALA A 178 -23.51 15.07 -28.05
C ALA A 178 -22.48 13.95 -28.32
N GLU A 179 -21.39 13.94 -27.55
CA GLU A 179 -20.36 12.88 -27.63
C GLU A 179 -20.96 11.49 -27.26
N PHE A 180 -21.90 11.42 -26.29
CA PHE A 180 -22.61 10.18 -25.98
C PHE A 180 -23.42 9.67 -27.16
N LYS A 181 -24.18 10.56 -27.83
CA LYS A 181 -24.98 10.20 -29.00
C LYS A 181 -24.11 9.74 -30.16
N GLU A 182 -23.01 10.44 -30.42
CA GLU A 182 -22.04 10.05 -31.46
C GLU A 182 -21.52 8.62 -31.20
N LYS A 183 -21.02 8.35 -29.99
CA LYS A 183 -20.55 7.00 -29.63
C LYS A 183 -21.63 5.91 -29.67
N MET A 184 -22.88 6.25 -29.38
CA MET A 184 -23.99 5.32 -29.52
C MET A 184 -24.27 4.98 -30.99
N LEU A 185 -24.19 5.98 -31.88
CA LEU A 185 -24.35 5.74 -33.33
C LEU A 185 -23.20 4.88 -33.88
N ASP A 186 -21.96 5.20 -33.51
CA ASP A 186 -20.79 4.40 -33.88
C ASP A 186 -20.92 2.93 -33.42
N PHE A 187 -21.39 2.72 -32.18
CA PHE A 187 -21.59 1.39 -31.64
C PHE A 187 -22.71 0.64 -32.32
N GLU A 188 -23.83 1.31 -32.67
CA GLU A 188 -24.95 0.75 -33.42
C GLU A 188 -24.53 0.37 -34.84
N GLU A 189 -23.75 1.23 -35.52
CA GLU A 189 -23.23 0.94 -36.86
C GLU A 189 -22.32 -0.29 -36.87
N LEU A 190 -21.42 -0.42 -35.90
CA LEU A 190 -20.46 -1.52 -35.82
C LEU A 190 -21.08 -2.83 -35.36
N TRP A 191 -21.99 -2.80 -34.41
CA TRP A 191 -22.47 -3.97 -33.69
C TRP A 191 -23.98 -4.22 -33.83
N GLN A 192 -24.69 -3.32 -34.49
CA GLN A 192 -26.17 -3.35 -34.67
C GLN A 192 -26.91 -3.41 -33.32
N PHE A 193 -26.35 -2.78 -32.31
CA PHE A 193 -26.90 -2.73 -30.96
C PHE A 193 -27.28 -1.28 -30.60
N PRO A 194 -28.57 -0.90 -30.67
CA PRO A 194 -28.99 0.47 -30.45
C PRO A 194 -28.86 0.93 -29.00
N CYS A 195 -28.70 2.23 -28.81
CA CYS A 195 -28.64 2.88 -27.48
C CYS A 195 -27.52 2.36 -26.56
N CYS A 196 -26.43 1.85 -27.14
CA CYS A 196 -25.26 1.38 -26.41
C CYS A 196 -24.02 2.16 -26.87
N TRP A 197 -23.20 2.66 -25.95
CA TRP A 197 -21.97 3.39 -26.25
C TRP A 197 -20.69 2.65 -25.85
N GLY A 198 -20.84 1.50 -25.24
CA GLY A 198 -19.70 0.68 -24.82
C GLY A 198 -20.14 -0.60 -24.11
N GLY A 199 -19.23 -1.51 -23.97
CA GLY A 199 -19.42 -2.76 -23.24
C GLY A 199 -18.57 -2.82 -21.99
N VAL A 200 -19.11 -3.42 -20.91
CA VAL A 200 -18.37 -3.73 -19.68
C VAL A 200 -18.26 -5.23 -19.55
N ASP A 201 -17.03 -5.72 -19.46
CA ASP A 201 -16.75 -7.15 -19.22
C ASP A 201 -16.24 -7.39 -17.81
N GLY A 202 -16.61 -8.54 -17.25
CA GLY A 202 -16.19 -8.97 -15.92
C GLY A 202 -14.82 -9.63 -15.94
N CYS A 203 -13.94 -9.27 -15.00
CA CYS A 203 -12.65 -9.92 -14.84
C CYS A 203 -12.56 -10.63 -13.48
N HIS A 204 -12.20 -11.91 -13.49
CA HIS A 204 -11.95 -12.67 -12.27
C HIS A 204 -10.55 -12.38 -11.73
N ILE A 205 -10.47 -11.69 -10.60
CA ILE A 205 -9.20 -11.46 -9.90
C ILE A 205 -9.12 -12.43 -8.73
N PRO A 206 -8.20 -13.42 -8.76
CA PRO A 206 -8.05 -14.35 -7.64
C PRO A 206 -7.50 -13.62 -6.41
N ILE A 207 -8.24 -13.66 -5.33
CA ILE A 207 -7.85 -13.11 -4.02
C ILE A 207 -7.73 -14.21 -3.00
N LYS A 208 -6.85 -14.03 -2.00
CA LYS A 208 -6.83 -14.91 -0.83
C LYS A 208 -8.04 -14.58 0.04
N ALA A 209 -8.76 -15.62 0.49
CA ALA A 209 -9.79 -15.44 1.49
C ALA A 209 -9.20 -14.81 2.75
N LEU A 210 -9.88 -13.80 3.27
CA LEU A 210 -9.54 -13.25 4.58
C LEU A 210 -9.76 -14.36 5.61
N LYS A 211 -8.73 -14.67 6.41
CA LYS A 211 -8.92 -15.53 7.58
C LYS A 211 -9.72 -14.72 8.59
N VAL A 212 -10.96 -15.14 8.81
CA VAL A 212 -11.81 -14.63 9.89
C VAL A 212 -11.31 -15.22 11.21
#